data_cb675132ea233967168777f865af86b0
#
_entry.id   cb675132ea233967168777f865af86b0
#
_cell.length_a   1.000
_cell.length_b   1.000
_cell.length_c   1.000
_cell.angle_alpha   90.00
_cell.angle_beta   90.00
_cell.angle_gamma   90.00
#
_symmetry.space_group_name_H-M   'P 1'
#
loop_
_entity.id
_entity.type
_entity.pdbx_description
1 polymer ?
#
loop_
_entity_poly.entity_id
_entity_poly.type
_entity_poly.pdbx_seq_one_letter_code
_entity_poly.pdbx_strand_id
1 'polypeptide(L)'
;MSNPIKIIQTDKAPKAIGPYSQGIKLEKLGLVFTSGQIPLDPKTGEMVSGDIKQETKQVLENLKGVLEAAGSDLSKVIKTTVYLKDMKEFSLMNEVYAGYFKQNPPARTTVQVCELPKGAKIEIDAVAVI
;
A
#
# COMPACT_ATOMS: atom_id res chain seq x y z
N MET A 1 -20.37 19.05 14.92
CA MET A 1 -19.74 18.98 13.60
C MET A 1 -18.90 17.71 13.48
N SER A 2 -19.03 17.02 12.39
CA SER A 2 -18.21 15.84 12.18
C SER A 2 -16.79 16.23 11.83
N ASN A 3 -15.81 15.46 12.34
CA ASN A 3 -14.43 15.61 11.94
C ASN A 3 -14.31 15.24 10.46
N PRO A 4 -13.74 16.10 9.59
CA PRO A 4 -13.54 15.77 8.18
C PRO A 4 -12.51 14.66 7.95
N ILE A 5 -11.71 14.37 8.95
CA ILE A 5 -10.67 13.36 8.89
C ILE A 5 -11.16 12.09 9.60
N LYS A 6 -11.18 10.98 8.87
CA LYS A 6 -11.54 9.68 9.42
C LYS A 6 -10.32 8.77 9.40
N ILE A 7 -10.01 8.17 10.53
CA ILE A 7 -8.91 7.21 10.65
C ILE A 7 -9.42 5.85 10.17
N ILE A 8 -8.64 5.20 9.30
CA ILE A 8 -8.93 3.84 8.83
C ILE A 8 -8.20 2.85 9.74
N GLN A 9 -8.95 1.85 10.19
CA GLN A 9 -8.43 0.78 11.01
C GLN A 9 -9.10 -0.52 10.56
N THR A 10 -8.31 -1.53 10.20
CA THR A 10 -8.83 -2.77 9.65
C THR A 10 -7.90 -3.94 9.95
N ASP A 11 -8.48 -5.13 10.09
CA ASP A 11 -7.73 -6.37 10.23
C ASP A 11 -7.29 -6.95 8.88
N LYS A 12 -7.74 -6.36 7.77
CA LYS A 12 -7.35 -6.78 6.41
C LYS A 12 -5.99 -6.27 5.99
N ALA A 13 -5.36 -5.47 6.82
CA ALA A 13 -4.00 -4.98 6.61
C ALA A 13 -3.26 -5.06 7.94
N PRO A 14 -1.92 -5.05 7.92
CA PRO A 14 -1.13 -5.10 9.16
C PRO A 14 -1.48 -3.96 10.09
N LYS A 15 -1.54 -4.24 11.38
CA LYS A 15 -1.74 -3.22 12.41
C LYS A 15 -0.61 -2.20 12.36
N ALA A 16 -0.93 -0.94 12.65
CA ALA A 16 0.09 0.09 12.78
C ALA A 16 1.08 -0.29 13.89
N ILE A 17 2.35 -0.29 13.57
CA ILE A 17 3.42 -0.66 14.50
C ILE A 17 4.13 0.56 15.08
N GLY A 18 3.51 1.72 15.00
CA GLY A 18 4.04 2.97 15.50
C GLY A 18 2.96 4.05 15.57
N PRO A 19 3.34 5.30 15.79
CA PRO A 19 2.38 6.40 15.92
C PRO A 19 1.86 6.88 14.56
N TYR A 20 1.11 6.02 13.86
CA TYR A 20 0.50 6.37 12.59
C TYR A 20 -0.79 5.56 12.40
N SER A 21 -1.64 6.03 11.48
CA SER A 21 -2.85 5.32 11.07
C SER A 21 -2.57 4.52 9.81
N GLN A 22 -3.28 3.42 9.62
CA GLN A 22 -3.17 2.63 8.39
C GLN A 22 -3.58 3.44 7.17
N GLY A 23 -4.55 4.31 7.34
CA GLY A 23 -4.98 5.22 6.30
C GLY A 23 -5.83 6.34 6.86
N ILE A 24 -6.02 7.37 6.05
CA ILE A 24 -6.84 8.54 6.37
C ILE A 24 -7.85 8.73 5.25
N LYS A 25 -9.09 8.97 5.62
CA LYS A 25 -10.18 9.23 4.68
C LYS A 25 -10.66 10.66 4.87
N LEU A 26 -10.72 11.42 3.78
CA LEU A 26 -11.29 12.75 3.75
C LEU A 26 -12.63 12.67 3.03
N GLU A 27 -13.71 12.45 3.79
CA GLU A 27 -15.03 12.18 3.20
C GLU A 27 -15.53 13.29 2.28
N LYS A 28 -15.38 14.54 2.69
CA LYS A 28 -15.88 15.66 1.90
C LYS A 28 -15.17 15.81 0.56
N LEU A 29 -13.88 15.50 0.52
CA LEU A 29 -13.11 15.56 -0.72
C LEU A 29 -13.14 14.25 -1.49
N GLY A 30 -13.65 13.20 -0.88
CA GLY A 30 -13.68 11.88 -1.51
C GLY A 30 -12.31 11.28 -1.72
N LEU A 31 -11.37 11.51 -0.80
CA LEU A 31 -9.99 11.05 -0.92
C LEU A 31 -9.60 10.11 0.23
N VAL A 32 -8.75 9.17 -0.09
CA VAL A 32 -8.13 8.25 0.86
C VAL A 32 -6.62 8.30 0.67
N PHE A 33 -5.91 8.43 1.78
CA PHE A 33 -4.44 8.36 1.82
C PHE A 33 -4.05 7.15 2.66
N THR A 34 -3.23 6.26 2.13
CA THR A 34 -2.74 5.12 2.92
C THR A 34 -1.36 5.41 3.45
N SER A 35 -1.03 4.81 4.59
CA SER A 35 0.35 4.68 5.01
C SER A 35 1.09 3.73 4.08
N GLY A 36 2.41 3.83 4.04
CA GLY A 36 3.23 2.89 3.29
C GLY A 36 3.05 1.48 3.83
N GLN A 37 2.79 0.54 2.94
CA GLN A 37 2.63 -0.86 3.30
C GLN A 37 3.91 -1.62 2.98
N ILE A 38 4.41 -2.35 3.97
CA ILE A 38 5.49 -3.33 3.80
C ILE A 38 4.87 -4.73 3.81
N PRO A 39 5.57 -5.77 3.39
CA PRO A 39 4.94 -7.09 3.18
C PRO A 39 4.74 -7.88 4.47
N LEU A 40 4.04 -7.30 5.44
CA LEU A 40 3.64 -8.00 6.66
C LEU A 40 2.35 -8.75 6.42
N ASP A 41 2.27 -9.97 6.95
CA ASP A 41 1.03 -10.73 6.97
C ASP A 41 0.12 -10.10 8.04
N PRO A 42 -1.10 -9.66 7.69
CA PRO A 42 -1.98 -9.02 8.66
C PRO A 42 -2.42 -9.94 9.80
N LYS A 43 -2.40 -11.25 9.59
CA LYS A 43 -2.82 -12.22 10.62
C LYS A 43 -1.75 -12.44 11.67
N THR A 44 -0.49 -12.50 11.25
CA THR A 44 0.63 -12.82 12.15
C THR A 44 1.43 -11.60 12.56
N GLY A 45 1.40 -10.54 11.77
CA GLY A 45 2.24 -9.36 11.96
C GLY A 45 3.69 -9.59 11.54
N GLU A 46 3.98 -10.73 10.90
CA GLU A 46 5.34 -11.07 10.49
C GLU A 46 5.56 -10.82 9.01
N MET A 47 6.82 -10.56 8.65
CA MET A 47 7.20 -10.39 7.26
C MET A 47 6.96 -11.68 6.48
N VAL A 48 6.37 -11.55 5.30
CA VAL A 48 6.26 -12.66 4.37
C VAL A 48 7.65 -12.99 3.88
N SER A 49 8.09 -14.22 4.06
CA SER A 49 9.39 -14.65 3.53
C SER A 49 9.22 -14.98 2.05
N GLY A 50 10.14 -14.45 1.23
CA GLY A 50 10.08 -14.72 -0.18
C GLY A 50 10.85 -13.71 -1.00
N ASP A 51 10.68 -13.80 -2.32
CA ASP A 51 11.32 -12.92 -3.28
C ASP A 51 10.52 -11.64 -3.47
N ILE A 52 11.00 -10.78 -4.37
CA ILE A 52 10.35 -9.49 -4.64
C ILE A 52 8.93 -9.67 -5.14
N LYS A 53 8.64 -10.71 -5.90
CA LYS A 53 7.29 -10.94 -6.41
C LYS A 53 6.31 -11.26 -5.28
N GLN A 54 6.71 -12.11 -4.34
CA GLN A 54 5.89 -12.47 -3.20
C GLN A 54 5.69 -11.28 -2.27
N GLU A 55 6.73 -10.49 -2.03
CA GLU A 55 6.63 -9.29 -1.22
C GLU A 55 5.74 -8.24 -1.87
N THR A 56 5.86 -8.05 -3.18
CA THR A 56 5.01 -7.09 -3.92
C THR A 56 3.54 -7.48 -3.82
N LYS A 57 3.24 -8.77 -3.99
CA LYS A 57 1.88 -9.26 -3.87
C LYS A 57 1.30 -8.95 -2.49
N GLN A 58 2.06 -9.25 -1.43
CA GLN A 58 1.59 -9.01 -0.06
C GLN A 58 1.34 -7.52 0.19
N VAL A 59 2.24 -6.66 -0.29
CA VAL A 59 2.08 -5.21 -0.15
C VAL A 59 0.80 -4.73 -0.82
N LEU A 60 0.53 -5.22 -2.03
CA LEU A 60 -0.67 -4.82 -2.78
C LEU A 60 -1.95 -5.36 -2.14
N GLU A 61 -1.91 -6.57 -1.59
CA GLU A 61 -3.03 -7.10 -0.81
C GLU A 61 -3.28 -6.25 0.45
N ASN A 62 -2.23 -5.80 1.11
CA ASN A 62 -2.36 -4.93 2.28
C ASN A 62 -2.98 -3.57 1.91
N LEU A 63 -2.53 -2.98 0.81
CA LEU A 63 -3.12 -1.74 0.30
C LEU A 63 -4.60 -1.92 -0.02
N LYS A 64 -4.93 -3.02 -0.68
CA LYS A 64 -6.32 -3.37 -0.99
C LYS A 64 -7.16 -3.41 0.28
N GLY A 65 -6.65 -4.02 1.34
CA GLY A 65 -7.35 -4.09 2.62
C GLY A 65 -7.65 -2.72 3.21
N VAL A 66 -6.67 -1.83 3.21
CA VAL A 66 -6.84 -0.47 3.73
C VAL A 66 -7.88 0.30 2.88
N LEU A 67 -7.75 0.21 1.56
CA LEU A 67 -8.66 0.92 0.65
C LEU A 67 -10.11 0.44 0.78
N GLU A 68 -10.32 -0.87 0.86
CA GLU A 68 -11.67 -1.43 1.03
C GLU A 68 -12.30 -1.01 2.34
N ALA A 69 -11.51 -0.95 3.41
CA ALA A 69 -12.00 -0.47 4.70
C ALA A 69 -12.42 1.00 4.65
N ALA A 70 -11.86 1.76 3.73
CA ALA A 70 -12.20 3.18 3.53
C ALA A 70 -13.37 3.38 2.56
N GLY A 71 -13.92 2.30 1.98
CA GLY A 71 -14.98 2.40 0.98
C GLY A 71 -14.46 2.67 -0.43
N SER A 72 -13.17 2.41 -0.66
CA SER A 72 -12.53 2.55 -1.96
C SER A 72 -12.11 1.16 -2.47
N ASP A 73 -11.27 1.10 -3.47
CA ASP A 73 -10.65 -0.13 -3.95
C ASP A 73 -9.47 0.20 -4.87
N LEU A 74 -8.76 -0.82 -5.33
CA LEU A 74 -7.58 -0.63 -6.18
C LEU A 74 -7.89 0.07 -7.50
N SER A 75 -9.09 -0.11 -8.04
CA SER A 75 -9.48 0.55 -9.30
C SER A 75 -9.67 2.05 -9.15
N LYS A 76 -9.74 2.55 -7.94
CA LYS A 76 -9.92 3.97 -7.62
C LYS A 76 -8.64 4.66 -7.17
N VAL A 77 -7.51 3.97 -7.22
CA VAL A 77 -6.21 4.54 -6.90
C VAL A 77 -5.81 5.53 -8.00
N ILE A 78 -5.41 6.73 -7.61
CA ILE A 78 -4.99 7.77 -8.55
C ILE A 78 -3.47 7.97 -8.54
N LYS A 79 -2.81 7.60 -7.45
CA LYS A 79 -1.36 7.75 -7.33
C LYS A 79 -0.79 6.67 -6.40
N THR A 80 0.32 6.07 -6.81
CA THR A 80 1.14 5.24 -5.93
C THR A 80 2.56 5.76 -5.90
N THR A 81 3.26 5.50 -4.80
CA THR A 81 4.70 5.63 -4.72
C THR A 81 5.26 4.28 -4.30
N VAL A 82 6.20 3.78 -5.08
CA VAL A 82 6.84 2.48 -4.87
C VAL A 82 8.28 2.73 -4.45
N TYR A 83 8.65 2.19 -3.29
CA TYR A 83 10.00 2.28 -2.74
C TYR A 83 10.62 0.90 -2.83
N LEU A 84 11.73 0.77 -3.56
CA LEU A 84 12.45 -0.50 -3.72
C LEU A 84 13.79 -0.45 -3.00
N LYS A 85 14.16 -1.54 -2.37
CA LYS A 85 15.49 -1.69 -1.80
C LYS A 85 16.55 -1.84 -2.90
N ASP A 86 16.18 -2.46 -4.04
CA ASP A 86 17.07 -2.71 -5.15
C ASP A 86 16.34 -2.50 -6.49
N MET A 87 16.74 -1.46 -7.23
CA MET A 87 16.11 -1.14 -8.51
C MET A 87 16.33 -2.21 -9.57
N LYS A 88 17.27 -3.11 -9.38
CA LYS A 88 17.45 -4.25 -10.28
C LYS A 88 16.25 -5.19 -10.29
N GLU A 89 15.40 -5.12 -9.24
CA GLU A 89 14.20 -5.93 -9.15
C GLU A 89 12.95 -5.24 -9.72
N PHE A 90 13.13 -4.09 -10.37
CA PHE A 90 12.03 -3.29 -10.92
C PHE A 90 11.15 -4.10 -11.88
N SER A 91 11.75 -4.85 -12.80
CA SER A 91 10.99 -5.62 -13.80
C SER A 91 10.13 -6.71 -13.15
N LEU A 92 10.66 -7.38 -12.14
CA LEU A 92 9.92 -8.43 -11.43
C LEU A 92 8.77 -7.83 -10.62
N MET A 93 9.02 -6.70 -9.98
CA MET A 93 7.96 -5.96 -9.28
C MET A 93 6.86 -5.56 -10.25
N ASN A 94 7.23 -5.02 -11.42
CA ASN A 94 6.26 -4.59 -12.43
C ASN A 94 5.35 -5.71 -12.91
N GLU A 95 5.86 -6.93 -13.03
CA GLU A 95 5.03 -8.06 -13.45
C GLU A 95 3.85 -8.28 -12.50
N VAL A 96 4.12 -8.21 -11.20
CA VAL A 96 3.06 -8.36 -10.19
C VAL A 96 2.15 -7.14 -10.16
N TYR A 97 2.75 -5.95 -10.15
CA TYR A 97 2.03 -4.68 -10.12
C TYR A 97 1.03 -4.57 -11.27
N ALA A 98 1.46 -4.94 -12.48
CA ALA A 98 0.60 -4.91 -13.67
C ALA A 98 -0.64 -5.79 -13.52
N GLY A 99 -0.53 -6.90 -12.79
CA GLY A 99 -1.67 -7.78 -12.54
C GLY A 99 -2.74 -7.16 -11.66
N TYR A 100 -2.36 -6.21 -10.80
CA TYR A 100 -3.29 -5.49 -9.92
C TYR A 100 -3.87 -4.23 -10.56
N PHE A 101 -3.16 -3.62 -11.49
CA PHE A 101 -3.58 -2.37 -12.15
C PHE A 101 -3.66 -2.56 -13.67
N LYS A 102 -4.56 -3.45 -14.08
CA LYS A 102 -4.67 -3.85 -15.51
C LYS A 102 -5.26 -2.77 -16.38
N GLN A 103 -6.23 -2.00 -15.87
CA GLN A 103 -6.92 -0.97 -16.63
C GLN A 103 -6.74 0.37 -15.93
N ASN A 104 -6.47 1.41 -16.74
CA ASN A 104 -6.31 2.76 -16.22
C ASN A 104 -5.37 2.82 -15.02
N PRO A 105 -4.11 2.39 -15.19
CA PRO A 105 -3.18 2.37 -14.07
C PRO A 105 -3.00 3.77 -13.47
N PRO A 106 -2.78 3.86 -12.16
CA PRO A 106 -2.58 5.16 -11.51
C PRO A 106 -1.24 5.78 -11.92
N ALA A 107 -1.12 7.09 -11.68
CA ALA A 107 0.18 7.74 -11.73
C ALA A 107 1.10 7.05 -10.71
N ARG A 108 2.38 6.90 -11.04
CA ARG A 108 3.32 6.21 -10.17
C ARG A 108 4.69 6.87 -10.18
N THR A 109 5.31 6.90 -9.01
CA THR A 109 6.74 7.18 -8.85
C THR A 109 7.38 5.93 -8.27
N THR A 110 8.52 5.51 -8.82
CA THR A 110 9.29 4.38 -8.29
C THR A 110 10.71 4.84 -8.04
N VAL A 111 11.22 4.60 -6.83
CA VAL A 111 12.57 5.01 -6.42
C VAL A 111 13.24 3.89 -5.64
N GLN A 112 14.56 3.88 -5.67
CA GLN A 112 15.35 3.04 -4.79
C GLN A 112 15.68 3.81 -3.53
N VAL A 113 15.61 3.14 -2.38
CA VAL A 113 15.93 3.73 -1.07
C VAL A 113 17.06 2.94 -0.41
N CYS A 114 17.69 3.55 0.59
CA CYS A 114 18.79 2.90 1.32
C CYS A 114 18.30 1.72 2.13
N GLU A 115 17.18 1.88 2.84
CA GLU A 115 16.60 0.85 3.69
C GLU A 115 15.10 1.03 3.80
N LEU A 116 14.41 -0.07 4.11
CA LEU A 116 12.99 -0.09 4.42
C LEU A 116 12.79 -0.74 5.79
N PRO A 117 11.68 -0.44 6.46
CA PRO A 117 11.40 -1.03 7.77
C PRO A 117 11.43 -2.56 7.70
N LYS A 118 11.98 -3.19 8.74
CA LYS A 118 12.05 -4.64 8.91
C LYS A 118 12.75 -5.38 7.76
N GLY A 119 13.63 -4.69 7.05
CA GLY A 119 14.35 -5.32 5.93
C GLY A 119 13.49 -5.61 4.71
N ALA A 120 12.35 -4.94 4.56
CA ALA A 120 11.49 -5.13 3.40
C ALA A 120 12.21 -4.80 2.11
N LYS A 121 11.88 -5.50 1.04
CA LYS A 121 12.38 -5.24 -0.31
C LYS A 121 11.56 -4.19 -1.03
N ILE A 122 10.34 -3.96 -0.57
CA ILE A 122 9.40 -3.05 -1.21
C ILE A 122 8.46 -2.44 -0.19
N GLU A 123 8.07 -1.19 -0.46
CA GLU A 123 7.02 -0.49 0.26
C GLU A 123 6.20 0.30 -0.76
N ILE A 124 4.89 0.36 -0.60
CA ILE A 124 4.02 1.13 -1.49
C ILE A 124 3.00 1.89 -0.66
N ASP A 125 2.80 3.17 -0.99
CA ASP A 125 1.66 3.93 -0.49
C ASP A 125 0.77 4.36 -1.65
N ALA A 126 -0.43 4.80 -1.35
CA ALA A 126 -1.40 5.15 -2.37
C ALA A 126 -2.30 6.29 -1.96
N VAL A 127 -2.77 7.02 -2.96
CA VAL A 127 -3.88 7.97 -2.85
C VAL A 127 -4.99 7.47 -3.76
N ALA A 128 -6.20 7.41 -3.24
CA ALA A 128 -7.35 6.91 -3.98
C ALA A 128 -8.55 7.83 -3.80
N VAL A 129 -9.52 7.70 -4.72
CA VAL A 129 -10.83 8.34 -4.55
C VAL A 129 -11.80 7.33 -3.96
N ILE A 130 -12.87 7.84 -3.35
CA ILE A 130 -13.92 6.99 -2.79
C ILE A 130 -14.95 6.64 -3.84
#